data_8db15a6ff6b11695dcf14878b13537be
#
_entry.id   8db15a6ff6b11695dcf14878b13537be
#
_cell.length_a   1.000
_cell.length_b   1.000
_cell.length_c   1.000
_cell.angle_alpha   90.00
_cell.angle_beta   90.00
_cell.angle_gamma   90.00
#
_symmetry.space_group_name_H-M   'P 1'
#
loop_
_entity.id
_entity.type
_entity.pdbx_description
1 polymer ?
#
loop_
_entity_poly.entity_id
_entity_poly.type
_entity_poly.pdbx_seq_one_letter_code
_entity_poly.pdbx_strand_id
1 'polypeptide(L)'
;MSTFDFTGKRVLVTGASHGIGAAVAGAFALSGADLAIISSTKDILETGKAIADATGREVAAEMCDITDRAAVRRVVGGLGKLDVLVNNAGLELITPILEPGDEVERRFERIIGINVIGTYYVTREAVKSMAAGGRIILTASIWGKTGAAEFSAYVASKHANIGFMRVLAKELGPRGITVNAVCPGWVKTRAALRSLGEMSKRAGRTPQDMLKDILAAQALDGLMEPEDIADLYLFLASEHARAITGQAYNIDRGELLS
;
A
#
# COMPACT_ATOMS: atom_id res chain seq x y z
N MET A 1 13.74 9.32 17.51
CA MET A 1 13.22 8.04 18.05
C MET A 1 11.76 7.97 17.66
N SER A 2 11.27 6.85 17.16
CA SER A 2 9.84 6.67 16.84
C SER A 2 9.03 6.85 18.14
N THR A 3 7.90 7.55 18.05
CA THR A 3 6.94 7.67 19.17
C THR A 3 6.10 6.42 19.36
N PHE A 4 6.22 5.43 18.46
CA PHE A 4 5.47 4.17 18.47
C PHE A 4 6.40 3.01 18.80
N ASP A 5 5.91 2.07 19.63
CA ASP A 5 6.60 0.84 20.00
C ASP A 5 5.83 -0.38 19.51
N PHE A 6 6.47 -1.17 18.66
CA PHE A 6 5.94 -2.43 18.12
C PHE A 6 6.74 -3.66 18.60
N THR A 7 7.49 -3.53 19.69
CA THR A 7 8.23 -4.64 20.29
C THR A 7 7.28 -5.81 20.59
N GLY A 8 7.63 -7.01 20.10
CA GLY A 8 6.81 -8.22 20.24
C GLY A 8 5.57 -8.28 19.31
N LYS A 9 5.42 -7.33 18.40
CA LYS A 9 4.37 -7.34 17.37
C LYS A 9 4.93 -7.84 16.05
N ARG A 10 4.27 -8.84 15.46
CA ARG A 10 4.59 -9.31 14.11
C ARG A 10 3.83 -8.52 13.08
N VAL A 11 4.56 -7.93 12.13
CA VAL A 11 4.04 -7.08 11.06
C VAL A 11 4.37 -7.68 9.71
N LEU A 12 3.36 -7.79 8.83
CA LEU A 12 3.53 -8.15 7.42
C LEU A 12 3.28 -6.92 6.54
N VAL A 13 4.24 -6.59 5.67
CA VAL A 13 4.08 -5.56 4.63
C VAL A 13 4.20 -6.19 3.25
N THR A 14 3.17 -6.03 2.42
CA THR A 14 3.19 -6.50 1.03
C THR A 14 3.68 -5.42 0.06
N GLY A 15 4.35 -5.80 -1.02
CA GLY A 15 4.89 -4.83 -1.99
C GLY A 15 5.99 -3.95 -1.41
N ALA A 16 6.81 -4.51 -0.51
CA ALA A 16 7.81 -3.77 0.25
C ALA A 16 9.20 -3.71 -0.41
N SER A 17 9.34 -4.09 -1.70
CA SER A 17 10.63 -4.03 -2.38
C SER A 17 11.14 -2.60 -2.64
N HIS A 18 10.28 -1.60 -2.64
CA HIS A 18 10.64 -0.18 -2.85
C HIS A 18 9.49 0.75 -2.50
N GLY A 19 9.73 2.07 -2.58
CA GLY A 19 8.73 3.13 -2.40
C GLY A 19 8.02 3.05 -1.06
N ILE A 20 6.71 3.29 -1.05
CA ILE A 20 5.89 3.36 0.16
C ILE A 20 6.05 2.10 1.02
N GLY A 21 5.97 0.92 0.41
CA GLY A 21 6.06 -0.33 1.16
C GLY A 21 7.41 -0.52 1.86
N ALA A 22 8.52 -0.14 1.22
CA ALA A 22 9.85 -0.20 1.84
C ALA A 22 10.00 0.79 2.99
N ALA A 23 9.52 2.03 2.81
CA ALA A 23 9.56 3.06 3.85
C ALA A 23 8.71 2.66 5.08
N VAL A 24 7.49 2.17 4.84
CA VAL A 24 6.61 1.67 5.91
C VAL A 24 7.25 0.48 6.64
N ALA A 25 7.83 -0.48 5.90
CA ALA A 25 8.53 -1.62 6.48
C ALA A 25 9.72 -1.18 7.36
N GLY A 26 10.54 -0.25 6.86
CA GLY A 26 11.64 0.35 7.62
C GLY A 26 11.18 1.04 8.90
N ALA A 27 10.09 1.81 8.82
CA ALA A 27 9.52 2.50 9.97
C ALA A 27 9.03 1.52 11.06
N PHE A 28 8.36 0.42 10.68
CA PHE A 28 7.99 -0.64 11.62
C PHE A 28 9.21 -1.31 12.25
N ALA A 29 10.25 -1.63 11.47
CA ALA A 29 11.48 -2.22 11.99
C ALA A 29 12.18 -1.30 13.00
N LEU A 30 12.31 -0.01 12.69
CA LEU A 30 12.84 1.03 13.60
C LEU A 30 12.03 1.17 14.87
N SER A 31 10.72 0.87 14.80
CA SER A 31 9.79 0.88 15.93
C SER A 31 9.72 -0.45 16.70
N GLY A 32 10.62 -1.39 16.41
CA GLY A 32 10.76 -2.62 17.19
C GLY A 32 9.98 -3.84 16.73
N ALA A 33 9.30 -3.77 15.58
CA ALA A 33 8.50 -4.88 15.06
C ALA A 33 9.34 -6.12 14.68
N ASP A 34 8.74 -7.30 14.84
CA ASP A 34 9.14 -8.53 14.16
C ASP A 34 8.57 -8.46 12.74
N LEU A 35 9.43 -8.17 11.75
CA LEU A 35 9.03 -7.75 10.43
C LEU A 35 9.11 -8.88 9.40
N ALA A 36 8.01 -9.10 8.69
CA ALA A 36 7.96 -9.89 7.46
C ALA A 36 7.61 -8.97 6.28
N ILE A 37 8.30 -9.12 5.16
CA ILE A 37 8.07 -8.38 3.92
C ILE A 37 7.98 -9.31 2.73
N ILE A 38 7.03 -9.05 1.83
CA ILE A 38 6.87 -9.82 0.60
C ILE A 38 6.70 -8.93 -0.63
N SER A 39 7.19 -9.43 -1.77
CA SER A 39 6.99 -8.83 -3.09
C SER A 39 7.16 -9.88 -4.19
N SER A 40 6.66 -9.63 -5.38
CA SER A 40 6.81 -10.52 -6.55
C SER A 40 8.20 -10.49 -7.18
N THR A 41 9.08 -9.57 -6.78
CA THR A 41 10.43 -9.41 -7.34
C THR A 41 11.51 -9.74 -6.32
N LYS A 42 12.70 -10.18 -6.79
CA LYS A 42 13.85 -10.50 -5.92
C LYS A 42 14.48 -9.30 -5.19
N ASP A 43 14.15 -8.08 -5.63
CA ASP A 43 14.57 -6.86 -4.93
C ASP A 43 14.15 -6.87 -3.46
N ILE A 44 13.12 -7.67 -3.12
CA ILE A 44 12.64 -7.82 -1.74
C ILE A 44 13.72 -8.33 -0.79
N LEU A 45 14.61 -9.21 -1.26
CA LEU A 45 15.70 -9.77 -0.46
C LEU A 45 16.75 -8.70 -0.14
N GLU A 46 17.08 -7.85 -1.13
CA GLU A 46 17.99 -6.72 -0.94
C GLU A 46 17.39 -5.68 0.01
N THR A 47 16.09 -5.40 -0.13
CA THR A 47 15.38 -4.48 0.76
C THR A 47 15.33 -5.03 2.19
N GLY A 48 15.05 -6.33 2.36
CA GLY A 48 15.08 -6.96 3.68
C GLY A 48 16.44 -6.85 4.34
N LYS A 49 17.52 -7.12 3.58
CA LYS A 49 18.89 -6.96 4.05
C LYS A 49 19.20 -5.51 4.44
N ALA A 50 18.83 -4.55 3.59
CA ALA A 50 19.09 -3.13 3.87
C ALA A 50 18.36 -2.65 5.14
N ILE A 51 17.11 -3.08 5.37
CA ILE A 51 16.37 -2.78 6.61
C ILE A 51 17.04 -3.44 7.81
N ALA A 52 17.47 -4.71 7.69
CA ALA A 52 18.15 -5.42 8.76
C ALA A 52 19.47 -4.74 9.14
N ASP A 53 20.28 -4.36 8.15
CA ASP A 53 21.54 -3.66 8.36
C ASP A 53 21.35 -2.28 9.04
N ALA A 54 20.28 -1.55 8.66
CA ALA A 54 19.99 -0.23 9.22
C ALA A 54 19.40 -0.26 10.62
N THR A 55 18.71 -1.33 10.98
CA THR A 55 17.95 -1.42 12.25
C THR A 55 18.58 -2.37 13.29
N GLY A 56 19.51 -3.22 12.85
CA GLY A 56 20.08 -4.31 13.65
C GLY A 56 19.07 -5.42 13.96
N ARG A 57 17.96 -5.51 13.20
CA ARG A 57 16.88 -6.49 13.42
C ARG A 57 16.78 -7.46 12.26
N GLU A 58 16.42 -8.69 12.58
CA GLU A 58 16.12 -9.70 11.57
C GLU A 58 14.84 -9.34 10.79
N VAL A 59 14.85 -9.48 9.47
CA VAL A 59 13.71 -9.23 8.59
C VAL A 59 13.44 -10.47 7.76
N ALA A 60 12.25 -11.05 7.89
CA ALA A 60 11.81 -12.15 7.05
C ALA A 60 11.38 -11.59 5.69
N ALA A 61 12.25 -11.72 4.67
CA ALA A 61 11.99 -11.24 3.32
C ALA A 61 11.78 -12.44 2.38
N GLU A 62 10.64 -12.50 1.69
CA GLU A 62 10.32 -13.61 0.78
C GLU A 62 9.67 -13.13 -0.51
N MET A 63 10.04 -13.79 -1.63
CA MET A 63 9.33 -13.59 -2.90
C MET A 63 7.95 -14.24 -2.83
N CYS A 64 6.92 -13.43 -3.08
CA CYS A 64 5.54 -13.91 -3.16
C CYS A 64 4.75 -13.03 -4.13
N ASP A 65 4.28 -13.63 -5.23
CA ASP A 65 3.26 -13.00 -6.06
C ASP A 65 1.90 -13.18 -5.38
N ILE A 66 1.29 -12.07 -4.99
CA ILE A 66 0.01 -12.10 -4.27
C ILE A 66 -1.16 -12.56 -5.15
N THR A 67 -0.99 -12.65 -6.48
CA THR A 67 -1.98 -13.24 -7.39
C THR A 67 -1.92 -14.76 -7.42
N ASP A 68 -0.81 -15.35 -6.97
CA ASP A 68 -0.68 -16.80 -6.78
C ASP A 68 -1.21 -17.19 -5.38
N ARG A 69 -2.43 -17.70 -5.39
CA ARG A 69 -3.12 -18.14 -4.16
C ARG A 69 -2.36 -19.23 -3.40
N ALA A 70 -1.63 -20.11 -4.10
CA ALA A 70 -0.86 -21.17 -3.45
C ALA A 70 0.38 -20.59 -2.76
N ALA A 71 1.09 -19.67 -3.43
CA ALA A 71 2.20 -18.95 -2.83
C ALA A 71 1.76 -18.16 -1.59
N VAL A 72 0.65 -17.42 -1.68
CA VAL A 72 0.09 -16.67 -0.54
C VAL A 72 -0.20 -17.59 0.64
N ARG A 73 -0.84 -18.74 0.42
CA ARG A 73 -1.11 -19.70 1.49
C ARG A 73 0.15 -20.24 2.14
N ARG A 74 1.17 -20.54 1.35
CA ARG A 74 2.46 -21.05 1.86
C ARG A 74 3.17 -19.96 2.68
N VAL A 75 3.33 -18.76 2.12
CA VAL A 75 4.14 -17.70 2.70
C VAL A 75 3.40 -17.05 3.87
N VAL A 76 2.20 -16.52 3.65
CA VAL A 76 1.46 -15.79 4.69
C VAL A 76 0.96 -16.75 5.77
N GLY A 77 0.47 -17.93 5.39
CA GLY A 77 0.04 -18.97 6.35
C GLY A 77 1.19 -19.53 7.19
N GLY A 78 2.43 -19.49 6.68
CA GLY A 78 3.64 -19.92 7.39
C GLY A 78 4.16 -18.91 8.44
N LEU A 79 3.69 -17.65 8.43
CA LEU A 79 4.16 -16.62 9.36
C LEU A 79 3.75 -16.85 10.82
N GLY A 80 2.78 -17.71 11.09
CA GLY A 80 2.22 -17.90 12.44
C GLY A 80 1.39 -16.69 12.87
N LYS A 81 1.44 -16.33 14.17
CA LYS A 81 0.68 -15.20 14.72
C LYS A 81 1.04 -13.91 13.98
N LEU A 82 0.04 -13.15 13.58
CA LEU A 82 0.19 -11.85 12.93
C LEU A 82 -0.59 -10.78 13.71
N ASP A 83 0.07 -9.66 14.05
CA ASP A 83 -0.55 -8.55 14.75
C ASP A 83 -0.95 -7.41 13.79
N VAL A 84 -0.13 -7.14 12.76
CA VAL A 84 -0.38 -6.06 11.78
C VAL A 84 -0.20 -6.57 10.37
N LEU A 85 -1.19 -6.29 9.51
CA LEU A 85 -1.11 -6.48 8.06
C LEU A 85 -1.16 -5.13 7.35
N VAL A 86 -0.13 -4.83 6.54
CA VAL A 86 -0.14 -3.71 5.60
C VAL A 86 -0.26 -4.26 4.18
N ASN A 87 -1.45 -4.15 3.59
CA ASN A 87 -1.72 -4.44 2.18
C ASN A 87 -1.28 -3.23 1.34
N ASN A 88 -0.01 -3.21 0.94
CA ASN A 88 0.54 -2.13 0.13
C ASN A 88 0.82 -2.54 -1.31
N ALA A 89 1.00 -3.83 -1.60
CA ALA A 89 1.24 -4.29 -2.96
C ALA A 89 0.19 -3.77 -3.94
N GLY A 90 0.64 -3.21 -5.04
CA GLY A 90 -0.24 -2.65 -6.06
C GLY A 90 0.49 -2.30 -7.35
N LEU A 91 -0.25 -2.24 -8.42
CA LEU A 91 0.19 -1.85 -9.76
C LEU A 91 -0.63 -0.66 -10.22
N GLU A 92 0.06 0.33 -10.78
CA GLU A 92 -0.52 1.50 -11.44
C GLU A 92 0.01 1.55 -12.87
N LEU A 93 -0.86 1.52 -13.85
CA LEU A 93 -0.57 1.71 -15.27
C LEU A 93 -1.69 2.53 -15.90
N ILE A 94 -1.36 3.25 -16.97
CA ILE A 94 -2.34 3.94 -17.80
C ILE A 94 -3.20 2.92 -18.54
N THR A 95 -4.53 3.10 -18.46
CA THR A 95 -5.56 2.25 -19.10
C THR A 95 -6.65 3.10 -19.72
N PRO A 96 -6.36 3.84 -20.81
CA PRO A 96 -7.31 4.75 -21.45
C PRO A 96 -8.42 3.97 -22.13
N ILE A 97 -9.66 4.36 -21.90
CA ILE A 97 -10.84 3.64 -22.45
C ILE A 97 -10.95 3.70 -23.98
N LEU A 98 -10.36 4.71 -24.60
CA LEU A 98 -10.41 4.89 -26.05
C LEU A 98 -9.17 4.36 -26.79
N GLU A 99 -8.18 3.85 -26.07
CA GLU A 99 -6.98 3.28 -26.69
C GLU A 99 -7.31 1.88 -27.24
N PRO A 100 -7.11 1.64 -28.54
CA PRO A 100 -7.45 0.36 -29.15
C PRO A 100 -6.41 -0.71 -28.80
N GLY A 101 -6.87 -1.98 -28.83
CA GLY A 101 -6.02 -3.17 -28.73
C GLY A 101 -6.02 -3.83 -27.36
N ASP A 102 -5.69 -5.11 -27.37
CA ASP A 102 -5.77 -6.03 -26.21
C ASP A 102 -4.79 -5.69 -25.09
N GLU A 103 -3.78 -4.83 -25.33
CA GLU A 103 -2.79 -4.49 -24.31
C GLU A 103 -3.42 -3.70 -23.15
N VAL A 104 -4.36 -2.80 -23.44
CA VAL A 104 -5.07 -2.04 -22.40
C VAL A 104 -5.95 -2.98 -21.56
N GLU A 105 -6.60 -3.95 -22.19
CA GLU A 105 -7.41 -4.96 -21.52
C GLU A 105 -6.53 -5.83 -20.60
N ARG A 106 -5.39 -6.31 -21.09
CA ARG A 106 -4.43 -7.07 -20.27
C ARG A 106 -3.91 -6.26 -19.08
N ARG A 107 -3.64 -4.95 -19.27
CA ARG A 107 -3.25 -4.06 -18.16
C ARG A 107 -4.37 -3.91 -17.15
N PHE A 108 -5.60 -3.74 -17.63
CA PHE A 108 -6.78 -3.63 -16.77
C PHE A 108 -6.92 -4.88 -15.89
N GLU A 109 -6.95 -6.06 -16.51
CA GLU A 109 -7.05 -7.34 -15.80
C GLU A 109 -5.92 -7.54 -14.80
N ARG A 110 -4.69 -7.21 -15.19
CA ARG A 110 -3.51 -7.33 -14.32
C ARG A 110 -3.61 -6.42 -13.11
N ILE A 111 -4.05 -5.17 -13.27
CA ILE A 111 -4.24 -4.23 -12.16
C ILE A 111 -5.31 -4.75 -11.22
N ILE A 112 -6.46 -5.19 -11.70
CA ILE A 112 -7.53 -5.76 -10.88
C ILE A 112 -7.04 -7.04 -10.18
N GLY A 113 -6.33 -7.91 -10.90
CA GLY A 113 -5.74 -9.13 -10.36
C GLY A 113 -4.82 -8.86 -9.15
N ILE A 114 -3.91 -7.89 -9.28
CA ILE A 114 -2.97 -7.55 -8.21
C ILE A 114 -3.69 -6.75 -7.10
N ASN A 115 -4.30 -5.62 -7.46
CA ASN A 115 -4.75 -4.64 -6.46
C ASN A 115 -5.99 -5.10 -5.69
N VAL A 116 -6.84 -5.93 -6.28
CA VAL A 116 -8.10 -6.38 -5.68
C VAL A 116 -8.02 -7.84 -5.26
N ILE A 117 -7.79 -8.75 -6.23
CA ILE A 117 -7.84 -10.19 -5.98
C ILE A 117 -6.65 -10.62 -5.10
N GLY A 118 -5.44 -10.12 -5.40
CA GLY A 118 -4.25 -10.41 -4.59
C GLY A 118 -4.39 -9.88 -3.16
N THR A 119 -4.87 -8.64 -2.99
CA THR A 119 -5.17 -8.05 -1.67
C THR A 119 -6.18 -8.91 -0.89
N TYR A 120 -7.22 -9.39 -1.56
CA TYR A 120 -8.18 -10.31 -0.95
C TYR A 120 -7.52 -11.63 -0.50
N TYR A 121 -6.66 -12.25 -1.33
CA TYR A 121 -6.00 -13.50 -0.96
C TYR A 121 -5.10 -13.35 0.27
N VAL A 122 -4.27 -12.29 0.29
CA VAL A 122 -3.40 -11.99 1.44
C VAL A 122 -4.22 -11.76 2.69
N THR A 123 -5.23 -10.89 2.62
CA THR A 123 -6.07 -10.56 3.79
C THR A 123 -6.79 -11.81 4.32
N ARG A 124 -7.39 -12.60 3.42
CA ARG A 124 -8.09 -13.83 3.80
C ARG A 124 -7.19 -14.86 4.48
N GLU A 125 -5.92 -14.93 4.09
CA GLU A 125 -4.97 -15.83 4.73
C GLU A 125 -4.51 -15.27 6.08
N ALA A 126 -4.14 -13.99 6.13
CA ALA A 126 -3.62 -13.32 7.32
C ALA A 126 -4.63 -13.34 8.50
N VAL A 127 -5.91 -13.09 8.24
CA VAL A 127 -6.93 -13.03 9.31
C VAL A 127 -7.13 -14.36 10.05
N LYS A 128 -6.65 -15.49 9.52
CA LYS A 128 -6.71 -16.78 10.21
C LYS A 128 -5.81 -16.83 11.45
N SER A 129 -4.68 -16.09 11.42
CA SER A 129 -3.69 -16.04 12.49
C SER A 129 -3.75 -14.76 13.32
N MET A 130 -4.65 -13.82 12.97
CA MET A 130 -4.84 -12.57 13.71
C MET A 130 -5.81 -12.77 14.89
N ALA A 131 -5.44 -12.23 16.06
CA ALA A 131 -6.25 -12.20 17.26
C ALA A 131 -6.83 -10.81 17.54
N ALA A 132 -7.57 -10.67 18.65
CA ALA A 132 -8.02 -9.36 19.14
C ALA A 132 -6.83 -8.40 19.34
N GLY A 133 -7.03 -7.15 18.99
CA GLY A 133 -5.95 -6.15 18.90
C GLY A 133 -5.23 -6.12 17.55
N GLY A 134 -5.62 -6.97 16.59
CA GLY A 134 -5.07 -6.98 15.24
C GLY A 134 -5.37 -5.69 14.45
N ARG A 135 -4.49 -5.35 13.51
CA ARG A 135 -4.58 -4.14 12.69
C ARG A 135 -4.40 -4.49 11.22
N ILE A 136 -5.31 -4.06 10.37
CA ILE A 136 -5.21 -4.20 8.91
C ILE A 136 -5.24 -2.81 8.28
N ILE A 137 -4.24 -2.49 7.47
CA ILE A 137 -4.13 -1.20 6.80
C ILE A 137 -3.97 -1.46 5.30
N LEU A 138 -4.85 -0.86 4.49
CA LEU A 138 -4.79 -0.95 3.05
C LEU A 138 -4.19 0.34 2.48
N THR A 139 -3.21 0.22 1.59
CA THR A 139 -2.75 1.35 0.78
C THR A 139 -3.72 1.57 -0.38
N ALA A 140 -4.68 2.47 -0.18
CA ALA A 140 -5.58 2.92 -1.24
C ALA A 140 -4.91 4.03 -2.08
N SER A 141 -5.59 5.11 -2.34
CA SER A 141 -5.13 6.33 -3.02
C SER A 141 -6.22 7.40 -2.87
N ILE A 142 -5.90 8.67 -3.03
CA ILE A 142 -6.92 9.70 -3.26
C ILE A 142 -7.78 9.38 -4.49
N TRP A 143 -7.21 8.70 -5.48
CA TRP A 143 -7.95 8.19 -6.65
C TRP A 143 -8.87 6.99 -6.33
N GLY A 144 -8.90 6.52 -5.11
CA GLY A 144 -9.95 5.64 -4.57
C GLY A 144 -11.18 6.40 -4.08
N LYS A 145 -11.14 7.75 -4.08
CA LYS A 145 -12.22 8.66 -3.68
C LYS A 145 -12.66 9.60 -4.80
N THR A 146 -11.81 9.76 -5.84
CA THR A 146 -12.07 10.60 -7.01
C THR A 146 -11.62 9.90 -8.29
N GLY A 147 -11.84 10.52 -9.45
CA GLY A 147 -11.42 10.00 -10.74
C GLY A 147 -10.13 10.62 -11.25
N ALA A 148 -9.41 9.86 -12.08
CA ALA A 148 -8.30 10.35 -12.88
C ALA A 148 -8.44 9.82 -14.29
N ALA A 149 -8.46 10.72 -15.27
CA ALA A 149 -8.54 10.33 -16.68
C ALA A 149 -7.38 9.39 -17.05
N GLU A 150 -7.64 8.44 -17.95
CA GLU A 150 -6.69 7.43 -18.43
C GLU A 150 -6.25 6.38 -17.38
N PHE A 151 -6.73 6.40 -16.14
CA PHE A 151 -6.38 5.44 -15.08
C PHE A 151 -7.57 4.56 -14.66
N SER A 152 -8.43 4.16 -15.62
CA SER A 152 -9.69 3.46 -15.34
C SER A 152 -9.54 2.24 -14.44
N ALA A 153 -8.56 1.35 -14.69
CA ALA A 153 -8.33 0.16 -13.88
C ALA A 153 -7.80 0.50 -12.47
N TYR A 154 -6.84 1.42 -12.39
CA TYR A 154 -6.26 1.80 -11.11
C TYR A 154 -7.30 2.48 -10.21
N VAL A 155 -8.02 3.47 -10.73
CA VAL A 155 -9.11 4.16 -10.02
C VAL A 155 -10.16 3.15 -9.54
N ALA A 156 -10.65 2.27 -10.42
CA ALA A 156 -11.61 1.23 -10.05
C ALA A 156 -11.06 0.32 -8.93
N SER A 157 -9.79 -0.10 -9.03
CA SER A 157 -9.16 -0.96 -8.03
C SER A 157 -9.03 -0.29 -6.66
N LYS A 158 -8.72 1.02 -6.62
CA LYS A 158 -8.57 1.76 -5.36
C LYS A 158 -9.92 2.08 -4.70
N HIS A 159 -10.98 2.32 -5.48
CA HIS A 159 -12.35 2.36 -4.98
C HIS A 159 -12.77 0.99 -4.40
N ALA A 160 -12.46 -0.11 -5.10
CA ALA A 160 -12.73 -1.46 -4.59
C ALA A 160 -12.02 -1.72 -3.26
N ASN A 161 -10.77 -1.28 -3.09
CA ASN A 161 -10.03 -1.43 -1.83
C ASN A 161 -10.69 -0.66 -0.67
N ILE A 162 -11.20 0.54 -0.90
CA ILE A 162 -11.94 1.31 0.12
C ILE A 162 -13.25 0.60 0.47
N GLY A 163 -13.99 0.10 -0.53
CA GLY A 163 -15.19 -0.69 -0.30
C GLY A 163 -14.90 -1.97 0.50
N PHE A 164 -13.88 -2.71 0.11
CA PHE A 164 -13.42 -3.92 0.78
C PHE A 164 -13.01 -3.65 2.24
N MET A 165 -12.21 -2.61 2.48
CA MET A 165 -11.82 -2.16 3.82
C MET A 165 -13.02 -1.93 4.73
N ARG A 166 -14.07 -1.26 4.23
CA ARG A 166 -15.31 -0.98 5.00
C ARG A 166 -16.07 -2.24 5.37
N VAL A 167 -16.13 -3.23 4.47
CA VAL A 167 -16.73 -4.55 4.76
C VAL A 167 -15.92 -5.28 5.82
N LEU A 168 -14.61 -5.35 5.66
CA LEU A 168 -13.72 -6.00 6.63
C LEU A 168 -13.81 -5.37 8.02
N ALA A 169 -13.93 -4.03 8.10
CA ALA A 169 -14.09 -3.34 9.38
C ALA A 169 -15.35 -3.80 10.14
N LYS A 170 -16.44 -4.08 9.42
CA LYS A 170 -17.68 -4.61 10.01
C LYS A 170 -17.57 -6.09 10.38
N GLU A 171 -16.96 -6.91 9.53
CA GLU A 171 -16.84 -8.35 9.75
C GLU A 171 -15.82 -8.70 10.85
N LEU A 172 -14.71 -7.94 10.94
CA LEU A 172 -13.63 -8.21 11.86
C LEU A 172 -13.69 -7.40 13.18
N GLY A 173 -14.50 -6.34 13.21
CA GLY A 173 -14.74 -5.54 14.42
C GLY A 173 -15.17 -6.38 15.61
N PRO A 174 -16.13 -7.33 15.51
CA PRO A 174 -16.49 -8.24 16.59
C PRO A 174 -15.35 -9.11 17.11
N ARG A 175 -14.28 -9.29 16.31
CA ARG A 175 -13.05 -9.99 16.70
C ARG A 175 -12.01 -9.04 17.34
N GLY A 176 -12.32 -7.75 17.51
CA GLY A 176 -11.39 -6.74 18.03
C GLY A 176 -10.26 -6.37 17.05
N ILE A 177 -10.47 -6.55 15.75
CA ILE A 177 -9.52 -6.19 14.69
C ILE A 177 -9.99 -4.92 14.01
N THR A 178 -9.12 -3.88 13.92
CA THR A 178 -9.44 -2.67 13.17
C THR A 178 -8.94 -2.77 11.73
N VAL A 179 -9.69 -2.18 10.80
CA VAL A 179 -9.34 -2.15 9.38
C VAL A 179 -9.51 -0.73 8.85
N ASN A 180 -8.44 -0.14 8.34
CA ASN A 180 -8.43 1.22 7.82
C ASN A 180 -7.68 1.29 6.48
N ALA A 181 -7.79 2.40 5.78
CA ALA A 181 -7.05 2.67 4.56
C ALA A 181 -6.27 3.99 4.66
N VAL A 182 -5.07 4.01 4.11
CA VAL A 182 -4.31 5.21 3.81
C VAL A 182 -4.51 5.52 2.33
N CYS A 183 -4.82 6.78 2.03
CA CYS A 183 -5.05 7.30 0.69
C CYS A 183 -3.97 8.34 0.34
N PRO A 184 -2.79 7.92 -0.13
CA PRO A 184 -1.75 8.85 -0.54
C PRO A 184 -2.18 9.66 -1.77
N GLY A 185 -1.73 10.92 -1.83
CA GLY A 185 -1.63 11.69 -3.06
C GLY A 185 -0.35 11.32 -3.84
N TRP A 186 0.29 12.31 -4.45
CA TRP A 186 1.53 12.12 -5.19
C TRP A 186 2.72 11.91 -4.25
N VAL A 187 3.32 10.72 -4.34
CA VAL A 187 4.51 10.32 -3.60
C VAL A 187 5.61 9.96 -4.60
N LYS A 188 6.82 10.41 -4.38
CA LYS A 188 7.99 10.20 -5.24
C LYS A 188 8.44 8.73 -5.21
N THR A 189 7.76 7.91 -5.98
CA THR A 189 8.06 6.48 -6.17
C THR A 189 8.43 6.19 -7.61
N ARG A 190 9.08 5.06 -7.87
CA ARG A 190 9.35 4.58 -9.24
C ARG A 190 8.07 4.49 -10.07
N ALA A 191 6.95 4.07 -9.47
CA ALA A 191 5.65 3.97 -10.14
C ALA A 191 5.13 5.36 -10.54
N ALA A 192 5.05 6.31 -9.59
CA ALA A 192 4.58 7.66 -9.86
C ALA A 192 5.43 8.39 -10.90
N LEU A 193 6.77 8.26 -10.84
CA LEU A 193 7.66 8.88 -11.82
C LEU A 193 7.51 8.25 -13.21
N ARG A 194 7.30 6.93 -13.32
CA ARG A 194 6.96 6.27 -14.58
C ARG A 194 5.67 6.83 -15.16
N SER A 195 4.60 6.87 -14.37
CA SER A 195 3.29 7.38 -14.83
C SER A 195 3.34 8.85 -15.19
N LEU A 196 4.09 9.67 -14.44
CA LEU A 196 4.36 11.07 -14.81
C LEU A 196 5.00 11.17 -16.20
N GLY A 197 6.00 10.33 -16.51
CA GLY A 197 6.65 10.28 -17.82
C GLY A 197 5.70 9.86 -18.94
N GLU A 198 4.85 8.86 -18.69
CA GLU A 198 3.85 8.41 -19.66
C GLU A 198 2.78 9.48 -19.92
N MET A 199 2.23 10.09 -18.86
CA MET A 199 1.27 11.20 -18.94
C MET A 199 1.84 12.38 -19.74
N SER A 200 3.06 12.79 -19.42
CA SER A 200 3.75 13.90 -20.07
C SER A 200 3.93 13.65 -21.55
N LYS A 201 4.38 12.44 -21.94
CA LYS A 201 4.55 12.03 -23.32
C LYS A 201 3.21 12.05 -24.10
N ARG A 202 2.14 11.56 -23.48
CA ARG A 202 0.79 11.54 -24.09
C ARG A 202 0.23 12.95 -24.27
N ALA A 203 0.49 13.85 -23.31
CA ALA A 203 0.05 15.24 -23.36
C ALA A 203 0.95 16.15 -24.24
N GLY A 204 2.08 15.65 -24.76
CA GLY A 204 3.05 16.47 -25.50
C GLY A 204 3.71 17.53 -24.62
N ARG A 205 3.90 17.27 -23.33
CA ARG A 205 4.44 18.20 -22.31
C ARG A 205 5.71 17.65 -21.70
N THR A 206 6.46 18.50 -21.00
CA THR A 206 7.60 18.01 -20.20
C THR A 206 7.11 17.40 -18.88
N PRO A 207 7.84 16.42 -18.30
CA PRO A 207 7.53 15.91 -16.96
C PRO A 207 7.53 17.00 -15.88
N GLN A 208 8.40 18.01 -16.02
CA GLN A 208 8.51 19.13 -15.09
C GLN A 208 7.25 20.02 -15.10
N ASP A 209 6.73 20.35 -16.28
CA ASP A 209 5.51 21.14 -16.41
C ASP A 209 4.29 20.39 -15.91
N MET A 210 4.22 19.09 -16.21
CA MET A 210 3.15 18.22 -15.70
C MET A 210 3.20 18.12 -14.18
N LEU A 211 4.37 17.89 -13.60
CA LEU A 211 4.55 17.83 -12.15
C LEU A 211 4.18 19.15 -11.48
N LYS A 212 4.55 20.28 -12.07
CA LYS A 212 4.18 21.60 -11.56
C LYS A 212 2.67 21.77 -11.42
N ASP A 213 1.90 21.34 -12.43
CA ASP A 213 0.44 21.43 -12.36
C ASP A 213 -0.17 20.50 -11.30
N ILE A 214 0.39 19.29 -11.17
CA ILE A 214 -0.01 18.33 -10.12
C ILE A 214 0.22 18.95 -8.73
N LEU A 215 1.40 19.51 -8.50
CA LEU A 215 1.73 20.12 -7.21
C LEU A 215 0.93 21.40 -6.94
N ALA A 216 0.54 22.14 -7.98
CA ALA A 216 -0.30 23.33 -7.84
C ALA A 216 -1.73 23.05 -7.35
N ALA A 217 -2.19 21.79 -7.46
CA ALA A 217 -3.49 21.36 -6.91
C ALA A 217 -3.45 21.09 -5.39
N GLN A 218 -2.25 21.05 -4.80
CA GLN A 218 -2.05 20.80 -3.37
C GLN A 218 -2.12 22.10 -2.55
N ALA A 219 -2.60 21.98 -1.31
CA ALA A 219 -2.60 23.13 -0.38
C ALA A 219 -1.22 23.37 0.26
N LEU A 220 -0.40 22.31 0.38
CA LEU A 220 0.97 22.40 0.88
C LEU A 220 1.95 22.09 -0.25
N ASP A 221 2.96 22.93 -0.40
CA ASP A 221 3.97 22.77 -1.45
C ASP A 221 4.83 21.50 -1.31
N GLY A 222 5.29 21.00 -2.45
CA GLY A 222 6.30 19.97 -2.57
C GLY A 222 5.76 18.56 -2.83
N LEU A 223 6.64 17.73 -3.36
CA LEU A 223 6.37 16.31 -3.60
C LEU A 223 6.71 15.51 -2.35
N MET A 224 5.81 14.63 -1.92
CA MET A 224 6.06 13.76 -0.75
C MET A 224 7.10 12.69 -1.09
N GLU A 225 8.01 12.45 -0.15
CA GLU A 225 8.84 11.24 -0.15
C GLU A 225 8.06 10.07 0.52
N PRO A 226 8.42 8.81 0.26
CA PRO A 226 7.76 7.66 0.88
C PRO A 226 7.75 7.69 2.41
N GLU A 227 8.78 8.26 3.02
CA GLU A 227 8.96 8.41 4.46
C GLU A 227 7.93 9.37 5.08
N ASP A 228 7.49 10.40 4.34
CA ASP A 228 6.50 11.39 4.81
C ASP A 228 5.16 10.77 5.20
N ILE A 229 4.85 9.58 4.67
CA ILE A 229 3.57 8.93 4.90
C ILE A 229 3.64 7.74 5.86
N ALA A 230 4.83 7.28 6.22
CA ALA A 230 5.02 6.07 7.02
C ALA A 230 4.42 6.19 8.43
N ASP A 231 4.50 7.36 9.06
CA ASP A 231 3.98 7.58 10.42
C ASP A 231 2.46 7.40 10.53
N LEU A 232 1.70 7.66 9.46
CA LEU A 232 0.26 7.38 9.47
C LEU A 232 -0.04 5.88 9.56
N TYR A 233 0.79 5.03 8.93
CA TYR A 233 0.67 3.57 9.09
C TYR A 233 1.00 3.13 10.50
N LEU A 234 2.06 3.67 11.10
CA LEU A 234 2.42 3.38 12.49
C LEU A 234 1.29 3.82 13.44
N PHE A 235 0.74 5.03 13.26
CA PHE A 235 -0.39 5.51 14.06
C PHE A 235 -1.58 4.56 13.96
N LEU A 236 -2.03 4.21 12.74
CA LEU A 236 -3.19 3.33 12.54
C LEU A 236 -2.96 1.90 13.06
N ALA A 237 -1.71 1.44 13.12
CA ALA A 237 -1.33 0.16 13.69
C ALA A 237 -1.22 0.18 15.23
N SER A 238 -1.11 1.36 15.84
CA SER A 238 -0.86 1.53 17.27
C SER A 238 -2.14 1.40 18.14
N GLU A 239 -1.95 1.34 19.45
CA GLU A 239 -3.05 1.41 20.42
C GLU A 239 -3.74 2.78 20.44
N HIS A 240 -3.09 3.84 19.97
CA HIS A 240 -3.69 5.17 19.87
C HIS A 240 -4.87 5.19 18.88
N ALA A 241 -4.85 4.31 17.87
CA ALA A 241 -5.92 4.17 16.88
C ALA A 241 -6.92 3.04 17.19
N ARG A 242 -6.96 2.48 18.41
CA ARG A 242 -7.80 1.33 18.77
C ARG A 242 -9.31 1.53 18.55
N ALA A 243 -9.77 2.77 18.55
CA ALA A 243 -11.18 3.13 18.30
C ALA A 243 -11.45 3.57 16.84
N ILE A 244 -10.43 3.48 15.96
CA ILE A 244 -10.53 3.90 14.57
C ILE A 244 -10.63 2.66 13.68
N THR A 245 -11.75 2.51 12.98
CA THR A 245 -11.96 1.44 11.99
C THR A 245 -12.92 1.88 10.89
N GLY A 246 -12.76 1.33 9.69
CA GLY A 246 -13.58 1.65 8.52
C GLY A 246 -13.29 3.02 7.91
N GLN A 247 -12.16 3.66 8.25
CA GLN A 247 -11.80 4.99 7.80
C GLN A 247 -10.76 4.94 6.67
N ALA A 248 -10.87 5.89 5.75
CA ALA A 248 -9.93 6.10 4.65
C ALA A 248 -9.31 7.51 4.77
N TYR A 249 -8.08 7.58 5.24
CA TYR A 249 -7.39 8.83 5.54
C TYR A 249 -6.55 9.30 4.36
N ASN A 250 -6.78 10.53 3.92
CA ASN A 250 -5.90 11.18 2.96
C ASN A 250 -4.59 11.58 3.63
N ILE A 251 -3.50 11.43 2.87
CA ILE A 251 -2.20 12.02 3.14
C ILE A 251 -1.65 12.49 1.79
N ASP A 252 -2.00 13.72 1.41
CA ASP A 252 -1.94 14.21 0.03
C ASP A 252 -1.63 15.70 -0.07
N ARG A 253 -1.12 16.30 1.00
CA ARG A 253 -0.84 17.74 1.09
C ARG A 253 -2.07 18.62 0.80
N GLY A 254 -3.28 18.09 0.98
CA GLY A 254 -4.52 18.82 0.74
C GLY A 254 -4.91 18.92 -0.73
N GLU A 255 -4.53 17.94 -1.55
CA GLU A 255 -4.96 17.84 -2.96
C GLU A 255 -6.46 17.51 -3.04
N LEU A 256 -6.96 16.64 -2.17
CA LEU A 256 -8.36 16.27 -2.10
C LEU A 256 -8.93 16.55 -0.72
N LEU A 257 -9.70 17.62 -0.60
CA LEU A 257 -10.40 17.99 0.63
C LEU A 257 -11.73 17.21 0.69
N SER A 258 -11.78 16.13 1.50
CA SER A 258 -12.95 15.24 1.63
C SER A 258 -13.14 14.72 3.05
#